data_63207dc7252516b95e669980c124aa52
#
_entry.id   63207dc7252516b95e669980c124aa52
#
_cell.length_a   1.000
_cell.length_b   1.000
_cell.length_c   1.000
_cell.angle_alpha   90.00
_cell.angle_beta   90.00
_cell.angle_gamma   90.00
#
_symmetry.space_group_name_H-M   'P 1'
#
loop_
_entity.id
_entity.type
_entity.pdbx_description
1 polymer ?
#
loop_
_entity_poly.entity_id
_entity_poly.type
_entity_poly.pdbx_seq_one_letter_code
_entity_poly.pdbx_strand_id
1 'polypeptide(L)'
;MRALPAEVATAIGQKTKVGVVARPVINMSQNDAKAYTEWLSAKTGNVYRLPSEAEWEYAARAGTVTPFSSGKTINSSWSNYGNKKGKTDWVGHYSPNGFGLHDVHGNVWEWVEDCWNNGYAGAPSDTNVWQASDCRLRVLRGGSWVNDLQSVRSAYRQAFEPGNRNFNVGFRIARTLP
;
A
#
# COMPACT_ATOMS: atom_id res chain seq x y z
N MET A 1 -11.02 9.61 -18.37
CA MET A 1 -10.10 9.36 -17.23
C MET A 1 -9.01 10.41 -17.28
N ARG A 2 -8.99 11.37 -16.35
CA ARG A 2 -7.84 12.29 -16.20
C ARG A 2 -6.69 11.51 -15.62
N ALA A 3 -5.52 11.62 -16.23
CA ALA A 3 -4.29 11.08 -15.68
C ALA A 3 -4.06 11.66 -14.27
N LEU A 4 -3.91 10.81 -13.28
CA LEU A 4 -3.41 11.23 -11.97
C LEU A 4 -1.99 11.80 -12.16
N PRO A 5 -1.64 12.88 -11.45
CA PRO A 5 -0.27 13.36 -11.48
C PRO A 5 0.66 12.23 -11.02
N ALA A 6 1.68 11.97 -11.81
CA ALA A 6 2.56 10.79 -11.72
C ALA A 6 3.56 10.88 -10.57
N GLU A 7 3.10 10.98 -9.33
CA GLU A 7 3.96 10.71 -8.17
C GLU A 7 3.16 10.18 -6.98
N VAL A 8 2.61 8.98 -7.12
CA VAL A 8 2.51 8.10 -5.96
C VAL A 8 3.94 7.60 -5.74
N ALA A 9 4.76 8.47 -5.18
CA ALA A 9 6.18 8.24 -5.08
C ALA A 9 6.46 7.18 -4.02
N THR A 10 7.21 6.23 -4.42
CA THR A 10 8.01 5.29 -3.65
C THR A 10 8.68 5.97 -2.45
N ALA A 11 8.05 5.97 -1.31
CA ALA A 11 8.71 6.26 -0.05
C ALA A 11 8.61 5.06 0.88
N ILE A 12 8.96 3.90 0.35
CA ILE A 12 9.32 2.76 1.17
C ILE A 12 10.82 2.56 0.96
N GLY A 13 11.59 2.84 2.01
CA GLY A 13 13.01 2.61 2.02
C GLY A 13 13.78 3.50 1.05
N GLN A 14 14.07 4.75 1.44
CA GLN A 14 15.21 5.41 0.83
C GLN A 14 16.38 4.42 0.86
N LYS A 15 16.98 4.18 -0.30
CA LYS A 15 18.37 3.75 -0.33
C LYS A 15 19.14 4.81 0.45
N THR A 16 19.39 4.57 1.73
CA THR A 16 20.38 5.34 2.45
C THR A 16 21.68 5.21 1.64
N LYS A 17 22.47 6.27 1.56
CA LYS A 17 23.76 6.33 0.81
C LYS A 17 24.77 5.23 1.22
N VAL A 18 24.40 4.32 2.05
CA VAL A 18 25.20 3.18 2.53
C VAL A 18 24.31 1.96 2.44
N GLY A 19 24.20 1.33 1.30
CA GLY A 19 23.80 -0.05 1.03
C GLY A 19 22.91 -0.84 2.02
N VAL A 20 22.17 -0.19 2.92
CA VAL A 20 21.30 -0.83 3.89
C VAL A 20 20.01 -1.20 3.20
N VAL A 21 19.89 -2.48 2.88
CA VAL A 21 18.64 -3.09 2.43
C VAL A 21 17.71 -3.15 3.64
N ALA A 22 16.67 -2.33 3.64
CA ALA A 22 15.73 -2.24 4.75
C ALA A 22 14.53 -3.17 4.54
N ARG A 23 14.03 -3.78 5.62
CA ARG A 23 12.73 -4.44 5.63
C ARG A 23 11.62 -3.39 5.80
N PRO A 24 10.38 -3.70 5.37
CA PRO A 24 9.28 -2.79 5.66
C PRO A 24 9.11 -2.63 7.17
N VAL A 25 8.72 -1.43 7.60
CA VAL A 25 8.27 -1.23 8.97
C VAL A 25 6.97 -2.01 9.18
N ILE A 26 6.87 -2.71 10.30
CA ILE A 26 5.71 -3.51 10.69
C ILE A 26 5.26 -3.16 12.11
N ASN A 27 4.16 -3.76 12.57
CA ASN A 27 3.53 -3.45 13.85
C ASN A 27 3.10 -1.97 13.97
N MET A 28 2.69 -1.39 12.84
CA MET A 28 2.23 -0.01 12.74
C MET A 28 0.71 0.03 12.60
N SER A 29 0.06 0.81 13.45
CA SER A 29 -1.36 1.15 13.30
C SER A 29 -1.54 2.21 12.21
N GLN A 30 -2.78 2.41 11.74
CA GLN A 30 -3.06 3.52 10.83
C GLN A 30 -2.77 4.86 11.50
N ASN A 31 -3.05 4.98 12.80
CA ASN A 31 -2.77 6.21 13.56
C ASN A 31 -1.27 6.51 13.60
N ASP A 32 -0.41 5.50 13.78
CA ASP A 32 1.05 5.69 13.73
C ASP A 32 1.51 6.13 12.34
N ALA A 33 0.95 5.52 11.30
CA ALA A 33 1.27 5.86 9.91
C ALA A 33 0.88 7.31 9.58
N LYS A 34 -0.28 7.78 10.05
CA LYS A 34 -0.71 9.18 9.92
C LYS A 34 0.20 10.13 10.68
N ALA A 35 0.50 9.85 11.93
CA ALA A 35 1.43 10.65 12.72
C ALA A 35 2.81 10.76 12.05
N TYR A 36 3.29 9.67 11.43
CA TYR A 36 4.53 9.70 10.65
C TYR A 36 4.43 10.63 9.43
N THR A 37 3.33 10.58 8.67
CA THR A 37 3.16 11.44 7.49
C THR A 37 3.05 12.92 7.86
N GLU A 38 2.40 13.25 8.97
CA GLU A 38 2.31 14.60 9.54
C GLU A 38 3.70 15.12 9.94
N TRP A 39 4.46 14.30 10.70
CA TRP A 39 5.83 14.62 11.08
C TRP A 39 6.74 14.85 9.87
N LEU A 40 6.66 13.97 8.85
CA LEU A 40 7.47 14.09 7.64
C LEU A 40 7.10 15.34 6.85
N SER A 41 5.81 15.69 6.80
CA SER A 41 5.32 16.90 6.15
C SER A 41 5.87 18.16 6.83
N ALA A 42 5.78 18.22 8.14
CA ALA A 42 6.33 19.34 8.93
C ALA A 42 7.85 19.46 8.77
N LYS A 43 8.56 18.32 8.70
CA LYS A 43 10.03 18.29 8.57
C LYS A 43 10.52 18.72 7.19
N THR A 44 9.77 18.46 6.14
CA THR A 44 10.25 18.65 4.74
C THR A 44 9.61 19.82 4.04
N GLY A 45 8.52 20.36 4.56
CA GLY A 45 7.70 21.39 3.90
C GLY A 45 6.85 20.86 2.73
N ASN A 46 6.83 19.54 2.50
CA ASN A 46 5.98 18.89 1.51
C ASN A 46 4.79 18.22 2.17
N VAL A 47 3.70 18.01 1.43
CA VAL A 47 2.51 17.34 1.94
C VAL A 47 2.62 15.83 1.71
N TYR A 48 2.81 15.07 2.78
CA TYR A 48 2.78 13.60 2.79
C TYR A 48 1.53 13.10 3.51
N ARG A 49 0.98 12.01 3.03
CA ARG A 49 -0.23 11.36 3.56
C ARG A 49 -0.24 9.86 3.24
N LEU A 50 -1.17 9.12 3.81
CA LEU A 50 -1.52 7.82 3.26
C LEU A 50 -2.18 8.00 1.87
N PRO A 51 -2.01 7.07 0.92
CA PRO A 51 -2.79 7.09 -0.30
C PRO A 51 -4.27 6.80 0.01
N SER A 52 -5.18 7.31 -0.81
CA SER A 52 -6.53 6.77 -0.82
C SER A 52 -6.52 5.34 -1.38
N GLU A 53 -7.58 4.58 -1.11
CA GLU A 53 -7.72 3.23 -1.65
C GLU A 53 -7.69 3.22 -3.19
N ALA A 54 -8.34 4.18 -3.82
CA ALA A 54 -8.35 4.34 -5.27
C ALA A 54 -6.96 4.66 -5.83
N GLU A 55 -6.20 5.54 -5.17
CA GLU A 55 -4.81 5.85 -5.54
C GLU A 55 -3.92 4.61 -5.40
N TRP A 56 -4.07 3.89 -4.30
CA TRP A 56 -3.30 2.67 -4.05
C TRP A 56 -3.55 1.64 -5.15
N GLU A 57 -4.82 1.32 -5.46
CA GLU A 57 -5.16 0.32 -6.47
C GLU A 57 -4.72 0.74 -7.88
N TYR A 58 -4.91 2.01 -8.25
CA TYR A 58 -4.41 2.56 -9.51
C TYR A 58 -2.89 2.37 -9.64
N ALA A 59 -2.15 2.73 -8.60
CA ALA A 59 -0.70 2.62 -8.57
C ALA A 59 -0.24 1.15 -8.58
N ALA A 60 -0.92 0.27 -7.84
CA ALA A 60 -0.61 -1.16 -7.82
C ALA A 60 -0.86 -1.82 -9.18
N ARG A 61 -1.94 -1.47 -9.89
CA ARG A 61 -2.26 -1.99 -11.21
C ARG A 61 -1.32 -1.51 -12.30
N ALA A 62 -0.83 -0.30 -12.21
CA ALA A 62 0.06 0.30 -13.22
C ALA A 62 -0.45 0.13 -14.66
N GLY A 63 -1.75 0.42 -14.87
CA GLY A 63 -2.42 0.33 -16.17
C GLY A 63 -2.98 -1.05 -16.54
N THR A 64 -2.76 -2.09 -15.73
CA THR A 64 -3.31 -3.44 -16.00
C THR A 64 -4.74 -3.58 -15.48
N VAL A 65 -5.51 -4.48 -16.11
CA VAL A 65 -6.84 -4.91 -15.66
C VAL A 65 -6.84 -6.33 -15.09
N THR A 66 -5.67 -6.97 -15.08
CA THR A 66 -5.46 -8.35 -14.61
C THR A 66 -5.45 -8.40 -13.07
N PRO A 67 -5.57 -9.59 -12.45
CA PRO A 67 -5.51 -9.73 -11.00
C PRO A 67 -4.23 -9.18 -10.36
N PHE A 68 -3.10 -9.23 -11.07
CA PHE A 68 -1.80 -8.73 -10.64
C PHE A 68 -1.23 -7.79 -11.70
N SER A 69 -0.35 -6.89 -11.31
CA SER A 69 0.38 -6.03 -12.24
C SER A 69 1.31 -6.81 -13.19
N SER A 70 1.70 -8.03 -12.82
CA SER A 70 2.46 -8.97 -13.65
C SER A 70 1.60 -9.78 -14.64
N GLY A 71 0.25 -9.66 -14.57
CA GLY A 71 -0.66 -10.39 -15.43
C GLY A 71 -1.70 -11.24 -14.69
N LYS A 72 -2.12 -12.36 -15.29
CA LYS A 72 -3.14 -13.25 -14.73
C LYS A 72 -2.66 -14.06 -13.53
N THR A 73 -1.37 -14.28 -13.40
CA THR A 73 -0.72 -15.04 -12.34
C THR A 73 0.49 -14.29 -11.79
N ILE A 74 0.88 -14.61 -10.57
CA ILE A 74 2.10 -14.14 -9.92
C ILE A 74 2.80 -15.32 -9.28
N ASN A 75 4.10 -15.32 -9.25
CA ASN A 75 4.90 -16.35 -8.60
C ASN A 75 5.88 -15.76 -7.58
N SER A 76 6.61 -16.61 -6.89
CA SER A 76 7.52 -16.23 -5.81
C SER A 76 8.77 -15.45 -6.26
N SER A 77 9.01 -15.29 -7.56
CA SER A 77 10.06 -14.39 -8.07
C SER A 77 9.58 -12.94 -8.20
N TRP A 78 8.27 -12.71 -8.12
CA TRP A 78 7.63 -11.40 -8.23
C TRP A 78 7.08 -10.86 -6.91
N SER A 79 6.94 -11.74 -5.89
CA SER A 79 6.27 -11.33 -4.65
C SER A 79 6.54 -12.30 -3.50
N ASN A 80 6.53 -11.78 -2.29
CA ASN A 80 6.58 -12.54 -1.05
C ASN A 80 5.15 -12.81 -0.53
N TYR A 81 4.65 -14.03 -0.73
CA TYR A 81 3.34 -14.51 -0.27
C TYR A 81 3.38 -16.00 0.03
N GLY A 82 2.31 -16.54 0.60
CA GLY A 82 2.13 -17.98 0.84
C GLY A 82 3.03 -18.54 1.92
N ASN A 83 3.52 -17.71 2.81
CA ASN A 83 4.41 -18.08 3.95
C ASN A 83 5.70 -18.82 3.53
N LYS A 84 6.15 -18.67 2.30
CA LYS A 84 7.30 -19.40 1.77
C LYS A 84 8.63 -19.03 2.43
N LYS A 85 8.75 -17.79 2.91
CA LYS A 85 9.96 -17.27 3.57
C LYS A 85 9.84 -17.17 5.09
N GLY A 86 8.64 -17.37 5.66
CA GLY A 86 8.39 -17.26 7.09
C GLY A 86 8.58 -15.87 7.69
N LYS A 87 8.76 -14.84 6.87
CA LYS A 87 9.04 -13.46 7.30
C LYS A 87 8.87 -12.45 6.16
N THR A 88 8.85 -11.16 6.49
CA THR A 88 8.96 -10.08 5.50
C THR A 88 10.26 -10.20 4.71
N ASP A 89 10.27 -9.67 3.50
CA ASP A 89 11.49 -9.56 2.69
C ASP A 89 11.99 -8.11 2.61
N TRP A 90 13.16 -7.94 2.01
CA TRP A 90 13.74 -6.62 1.78
C TRP A 90 12.86 -5.80 0.84
N VAL A 91 12.66 -4.54 1.16
CA VAL A 91 11.95 -3.61 0.29
C VAL A 91 12.66 -3.49 -1.05
N GLY A 92 11.91 -3.59 -2.14
CA GLY A 92 12.47 -3.52 -3.50
C GLY A 92 13.25 -4.76 -3.93
N HIS A 93 13.11 -5.89 -3.22
CA HIS A 93 13.74 -7.14 -3.62
C HIS A 93 13.16 -7.71 -4.91
N TYR A 94 11.86 -7.57 -5.10
CA TYR A 94 11.15 -8.07 -6.28
C TYR A 94 11.07 -7.02 -7.37
N SER A 95 10.83 -7.46 -8.62
CA SER A 95 10.67 -6.57 -9.76
C SER A 95 9.54 -5.55 -9.53
N PRO A 96 9.73 -4.29 -9.95
CA PRO A 96 8.68 -3.28 -9.85
C PRO A 96 7.56 -3.53 -10.88
N ASN A 97 6.40 -2.93 -10.63
CA ASN A 97 5.34 -2.86 -11.63
C ASN A 97 5.65 -1.81 -12.73
N GLY A 98 4.74 -1.61 -13.67
CA GLY A 98 4.91 -0.69 -14.80
C GLY A 98 5.06 0.80 -14.39
N PHE A 99 4.75 1.16 -13.14
CA PHE A 99 4.97 2.50 -12.59
C PHE A 99 6.22 2.58 -11.70
N GLY A 100 7.04 1.54 -11.66
CA GLY A 100 8.25 1.50 -10.85
C GLY A 100 8.02 1.19 -9.37
N LEU A 101 6.81 0.77 -8.96
CA LEU A 101 6.49 0.46 -7.57
C LEU A 101 6.80 -1.00 -7.25
N HIS A 102 7.54 -1.21 -6.16
CA HIS A 102 7.85 -2.53 -5.64
C HIS A 102 6.84 -2.97 -4.59
N ASP A 103 6.77 -4.28 -4.37
CA ASP A 103 6.09 -4.95 -3.25
C ASP A 103 4.59 -4.63 -3.11
N VAL A 104 3.91 -4.24 -4.20
CA VAL A 104 2.47 -3.96 -4.22
C VAL A 104 1.61 -5.23 -4.12
N HIS A 105 2.21 -6.40 -4.23
CA HIS A 105 1.58 -7.70 -4.08
C HIS A 105 2.31 -8.51 -3.01
N GLY A 106 1.79 -8.58 -1.79
CA GLY A 106 2.40 -9.31 -0.68
C GLY A 106 3.41 -8.49 0.11
N ASN A 107 4.35 -9.15 0.75
CA ASN A 107 5.28 -8.65 1.74
C ASN A 107 4.57 -8.18 3.01
N VAL A 108 3.93 -7.01 3.02
CA VAL A 108 3.09 -6.53 4.13
C VAL A 108 1.79 -5.94 3.61
N TRP A 109 0.71 -6.09 4.37
CA TRP A 109 -0.48 -5.28 4.20
C TRP A 109 -0.15 -3.81 4.36
N GLU A 110 -0.82 -2.97 3.60
CA GLU A 110 -0.56 -1.53 3.61
C GLU A 110 -1.82 -0.75 3.98
N TRP A 111 -1.72 0.08 5.02
CA TRP A 111 -2.76 1.01 5.38
C TRP A 111 -3.00 2.03 4.27
N VAL A 112 -4.26 2.26 3.96
CA VAL A 112 -4.72 3.41 3.17
C VAL A 112 -5.59 4.32 4.03
N GLU A 113 -5.96 5.48 3.51
CA GLU A 113 -6.67 6.49 4.30
C GLU A 113 -8.17 6.17 4.47
N ASP A 114 -8.76 5.36 3.59
CA ASP A 114 -10.20 5.15 3.46
C ASP A 114 -10.81 4.39 4.62
N CYS A 115 -12.07 4.72 4.91
CA CYS A 115 -12.96 3.91 5.74
C CYS A 115 -13.35 2.64 5.01
N TRP A 116 -13.55 1.56 5.75
CA TRP A 116 -14.11 0.34 5.17
C TRP A 116 -15.59 0.52 4.82
N ASN A 117 -15.93 0.17 3.60
CA ASN A 117 -17.30 0.06 3.11
C ASN A 117 -17.50 -1.31 2.45
N ASN A 118 -18.67 -1.92 2.67
CA ASN A 118 -19.03 -3.22 2.08
C ASN A 118 -19.34 -3.06 0.58
N GLY A 119 -18.34 -3.15 -0.26
CA GLY A 119 -18.47 -2.94 -1.71
C GLY A 119 -18.18 -1.49 -2.12
N TYR A 120 -18.59 -1.10 -3.32
CA TYR A 120 -18.26 0.21 -3.93
C TYR A 120 -19.50 1.04 -4.29
N ALA A 121 -20.70 0.65 -3.84
CA ALA A 121 -21.91 1.45 -4.04
C ALA A 121 -21.78 2.79 -3.29
N GLY A 122 -21.84 3.91 -4.03
CA GLY A 122 -21.63 5.25 -3.49
C GLY A 122 -20.18 5.67 -3.28
N ALA A 123 -19.21 4.89 -3.77
CA ALA A 123 -17.81 5.29 -3.75
C ALA A 123 -17.60 6.59 -4.54
N PRO A 124 -16.66 7.46 -4.13
CA PRO A 124 -16.25 8.60 -4.92
C PRO A 124 -15.83 8.17 -6.34
N SER A 125 -16.21 8.94 -7.35
CA SER A 125 -15.81 8.68 -8.74
C SER A 125 -14.41 9.20 -9.09
N ASP A 126 -13.75 9.79 -8.13
CA ASP A 126 -12.39 10.34 -8.20
C ASP A 126 -11.46 9.62 -7.23
N THR A 127 -10.30 10.20 -6.95
CA THR A 127 -9.31 9.63 -6.04
C THR A 127 -9.42 10.14 -4.60
N ASN A 128 -10.51 10.85 -4.27
CA ASN A 128 -10.73 11.32 -2.91
C ASN A 128 -10.89 10.14 -1.94
N VAL A 129 -10.45 10.37 -0.72
CA VAL A 129 -10.62 9.41 0.37
C VAL A 129 -12.10 9.16 0.63
N TRP A 130 -12.51 7.90 0.62
CA TRP A 130 -13.89 7.54 0.91
C TRP A 130 -14.13 7.49 2.42
N GLN A 131 -14.77 8.55 2.92
CA GLN A 131 -15.19 8.64 4.33
C GLN A 131 -16.58 8.00 4.48
N ALA A 132 -16.78 7.24 5.53
CA ALA A 132 -18.09 6.76 5.96
C ALA A 132 -18.52 7.46 7.25
N SER A 133 -19.81 7.46 7.55
CA SER A 133 -20.33 7.99 8.81
C SER A 133 -19.81 7.24 10.03
N ASP A 134 -19.52 5.93 9.87
CA ASP A 134 -18.91 5.08 10.88
C ASP A 134 -17.59 4.50 10.36
N CYS A 135 -16.50 5.14 10.72
CA CYS A 135 -15.15 4.80 10.29
C CYS A 135 -14.41 3.93 11.31
N ARG A 136 -15.11 3.00 11.96
CA ARG A 136 -14.50 2.07 12.93
C ARG A 136 -13.46 1.16 12.30
N LEU A 137 -13.61 0.82 11.03
CA LEU A 137 -12.67 0.01 10.28
C LEU A 137 -12.05 0.81 9.14
N ARG A 138 -10.78 0.55 8.89
CA ARG A 138 -9.98 1.16 7.83
C ARG A 138 -9.46 0.10 6.87
N VAL A 139 -9.29 0.50 5.62
CA VAL A 139 -8.90 -0.39 4.54
C VAL A 139 -7.41 -0.71 4.59
N LEU A 140 -7.11 -1.97 4.30
CA LEU A 140 -5.76 -2.51 4.03
C LEU A 140 -5.72 -3.10 2.62
N ARG A 141 -4.59 -2.95 1.97
CA ARG A 141 -4.37 -3.39 0.59
C ARG A 141 -3.08 -4.20 0.45
N GLY A 142 -2.97 -4.97 -0.65
CA GLY A 142 -1.76 -5.64 -1.09
C GLY A 142 -1.54 -7.06 -0.61
N GLY A 143 -2.13 -7.45 0.51
CA GLY A 143 -1.81 -8.74 1.14
C GLY A 143 -0.44 -8.75 1.80
N SER A 144 -0.03 -9.89 2.35
CA SER A 144 1.25 -10.01 3.03
C SER A 144 1.92 -11.36 2.81
N TRP A 145 3.12 -11.51 3.34
CA TRP A 145 3.94 -12.71 3.21
C TRP A 145 3.28 -14.00 3.75
N VAL A 146 2.32 -13.90 4.69
CA VAL A 146 1.57 -15.06 5.23
C VAL A 146 0.36 -15.44 4.40
N ASN A 147 -0.14 -14.53 3.54
CA ASN A 147 -1.40 -14.69 2.85
C ASN A 147 -1.26 -15.53 1.57
N ASP A 148 -2.36 -16.13 1.16
CA ASP A 148 -2.46 -16.89 -0.09
C ASP A 148 -2.47 -15.98 -1.33
N LEU A 149 -2.46 -16.62 -2.51
CA LEU A 149 -2.49 -15.95 -3.80
C LEU A 149 -3.71 -15.05 -3.99
N GLN A 150 -4.87 -15.43 -3.45
CA GLN A 150 -6.11 -14.67 -3.62
C GLN A 150 -6.04 -13.32 -2.91
N SER A 151 -5.40 -13.30 -1.74
CA SER A 151 -5.31 -12.12 -0.88
C SER A 151 -4.31 -11.08 -1.39
N VAL A 152 -3.36 -11.45 -2.28
CA VAL A 152 -2.36 -10.51 -2.83
C VAL A 152 -2.75 -9.92 -4.19
N ARG A 153 -4.00 -10.12 -4.66
CA ARG A 153 -4.51 -9.48 -5.88
C ARG A 153 -4.67 -7.97 -5.70
N SER A 154 -4.52 -7.21 -6.79
CA SER A 154 -4.71 -5.75 -6.78
C SER A 154 -6.06 -5.32 -6.19
N ALA A 155 -7.15 -6.07 -6.47
CA ALA A 155 -8.50 -5.73 -6.02
C ALA A 155 -8.83 -6.27 -4.61
N TYR A 156 -7.96 -7.06 -3.99
CA TYR A 156 -8.29 -7.64 -2.69
C TYR A 156 -8.20 -6.59 -1.59
N ARG A 157 -9.19 -6.60 -0.70
CA ARG A 157 -9.35 -5.65 0.40
C ARG A 157 -9.39 -6.38 1.73
N GLN A 158 -8.88 -5.76 2.76
CA GLN A 158 -9.02 -6.19 4.14
C GLN A 158 -9.33 -4.97 5.02
N ALA A 159 -9.87 -5.20 6.20
CA ALA A 159 -10.20 -4.13 7.14
C ALA A 159 -9.74 -4.46 8.55
N PHE A 160 -9.18 -3.45 9.23
CA PHE A 160 -8.86 -3.51 10.65
C PHE A 160 -9.27 -2.21 11.33
N GLU A 161 -9.39 -2.25 12.65
CA GLU A 161 -9.50 -1.04 13.45
C GLU A 161 -8.23 -0.19 13.34
N PRO A 162 -8.33 1.15 13.27
CA PRO A 162 -7.19 2.03 13.00
C PRO A 162 -6.08 1.97 14.06
N GLY A 163 -6.38 1.48 15.26
CA GLY A 163 -5.42 1.27 16.35
C GLY A 163 -4.68 -0.08 16.30
N ASN A 164 -5.11 -1.02 15.46
CA ASN A 164 -4.52 -2.35 15.42
C ASN A 164 -3.09 -2.32 14.88
N ARG A 165 -2.21 -3.07 15.55
CA ARG A 165 -0.83 -3.30 15.13
C ARG A 165 -0.64 -4.79 14.87
N ASN A 166 -0.01 -5.12 13.74
CA ASN A 166 0.21 -6.52 13.39
C ASN A 166 1.59 -6.71 12.73
N PHE A 167 2.18 -7.90 12.92
CA PHE A 167 3.52 -8.27 12.43
C PHE A 167 3.63 -8.33 10.90
N ASN A 168 2.52 -8.27 10.20
CA ASN A 168 2.45 -8.31 8.74
C ASN A 168 1.75 -7.08 8.14
N VAL A 169 1.62 -5.99 8.91
CA VAL A 169 0.99 -4.73 8.50
C VAL A 169 1.98 -3.58 8.63
N GLY A 170 2.09 -2.82 7.55
CA GLY A 170 2.86 -1.59 7.43
C GLY A 170 2.07 -0.54 6.63
N PHE A 171 2.76 0.33 5.92
CA PHE A 171 2.13 1.36 5.07
C PHE A 171 3.09 1.87 4.01
N ARG A 172 2.53 2.49 2.98
CA ARG A 172 3.25 3.38 2.06
C ARG A 172 2.68 4.79 2.12
N ILE A 173 3.47 5.75 1.66
CA ILE A 173 3.06 7.15 1.67
C ILE A 173 2.87 7.67 0.25
N ALA A 174 1.95 8.63 0.11
CA ALA A 174 1.78 9.47 -1.08
C ALA A 174 2.28 10.88 -0.77
N ARG A 175 2.85 11.55 -1.77
CA ARG A 175 3.18 12.97 -1.71
C ARG A 175 2.26 13.72 -2.66
N THR A 176 1.61 14.78 -2.17
CA THR A 176 0.87 15.71 -3.01
C THR A 176 1.86 16.63 -3.72
N LEU A 177 1.73 16.75 -5.03
CA LEU A 177 2.52 17.70 -5.82
C LEU A 177 1.94 19.10 -5.73
N PRO A 178 2.76 20.16 -5.80
CA PRO A 178 2.31 21.53 -5.85
C PRO A 178 1.47 21.83 -7.09
#